data_07935619a0b49200cc4c652f836d8d11
#
_entry.id   07935619a0b49200cc4c652f836d8d11
#
_cell.length_a   1.000
_cell.length_b   1.000
_cell.length_c   1.000
_cell.angle_alpha   90.00
_cell.angle_beta   90.00
_cell.angle_gamma   90.00
#
_symmetry.space_group_name_H-M   'P 1'
#
loop_
_entity.id
_entity.type
_entity.pdbx_description
1 polymer ?
#
loop_
_entity_poly.entity_id
_entity_poly.type
_entity_poly.pdbx_seq_one_letter_code
_entity_poly.pdbx_strand_id
1 'polypeptide(L)'
;MNCIYAINGPVVKVRDTKSFSMREMVMVGKSKLIGEVIGVTDEMTTIQVYEGTAGLMPGDPVGPTGTPMSATLGPGIISNIYDGIQRPLKAMTALSGVYVTEGSAIAALDEEREFDVTVTVKVGDKLHGGDIYAQCPETPLIMHRCMVPPYTEGTVEYVAPDGKYKVNDVIVKLRIDEETVQELTLVQKWPIRTPRPINKRLPISKPLITGQRIVDTVLPLAKGGTAAIPGGFGTGKTMTQHQLAKWCDADIIVYIGCGERGNEMTQVLEEFSELIDPKSNRPLTDRTVLIANTSNMPVAAREASIYTGITLAEYYRDMGYHIAIMADSTSRWAEALREISGRLEEMPAEEGFPAYLPSRLSEFYERAGYVETLNGREGSVTIIGAVSPQGSDFSEPVTQNTKRFVRCFWALDKNLAYARHYPAINWNMSYSEYSDDLAEYYNEHVGEEFCRYRQEISTLLVEENNLMEIVKLIGADVLPDDQKLIIEIARVIRVGFLQQNAFHKDDTFVPLEKQKLMMKAILLLYHNSLNAINGGKPISEIISYGFFDKLIKMKYDIPNDKLEMFDEYFDMINSKFADD
;
A
#
# COMPACT_ATOMS: atom_id res chain seq x y z
N MET A 1 -37.74 23.82 5.69
CA MET A 1 -37.50 22.41 5.31
C MET A 1 -36.28 22.35 4.44
N ASN A 2 -35.33 21.54 4.83
CA ASN A 2 -34.09 21.37 4.06
C ASN A 2 -34.40 20.49 2.85
N CYS A 3 -34.59 21.13 1.69
CA CYS A 3 -34.96 20.42 0.46
C CYS A 3 -33.93 20.69 -0.65
N ILE A 4 -33.77 19.73 -1.53
CA ILE A 4 -32.95 19.83 -2.72
C ILE A 4 -33.44 21.01 -3.57
N TYR A 5 -32.51 21.88 -3.92
CA TYR A 5 -32.73 22.98 -4.85
C TYR A 5 -32.31 22.63 -6.29
N ALA A 6 -31.12 22.05 -6.44
CA ALA A 6 -30.56 21.68 -7.72
C ALA A 6 -29.71 20.40 -7.62
N ILE A 7 -29.64 19.65 -8.71
CA ILE A 7 -28.88 18.40 -8.85
C ILE A 7 -27.99 18.49 -10.08
N ASN A 8 -26.71 18.23 -9.94
CA ASN A 8 -25.73 18.12 -11.03
C ASN A 8 -24.86 16.88 -10.85
N GLY A 9 -25.30 15.74 -11.39
CA GLY A 9 -24.66 14.46 -11.17
C GLY A 9 -24.59 14.12 -9.67
N PRO A 10 -23.41 13.84 -9.11
CA PRO A 10 -23.27 13.53 -7.67
C PRO A 10 -23.36 14.75 -6.77
N VAL A 11 -23.49 15.96 -7.30
CA VAL A 11 -23.55 17.20 -6.54
C VAL A 11 -24.98 17.68 -6.39
N VAL A 12 -25.41 17.89 -5.15
CA VAL A 12 -26.73 18.40 -4.77
C VAL A 12 -26.57 19.73 -4.05
N LYS A 13 -27.41 20.72 -4.39
CA LYS A 13 -27.43 22.01 -3.73
C LYS A 13 -28.72 22.21 -2.93
N VAL A 14 -28.60 22.77 -1.73
CA VAL A 14 -29.69 23.08 -0.80
C VAL A 14 -29.61 24.55 -0.41
N ARG A 15 -30.73 25.25 -0.34
CA ARG A 15 -30.75 26.70 0.02
C ARG A 15 -30.67 26.97 1.53
N ASP A 16 -30.67 25.95 2.35
CA ASP A 16 -30.48 26.09 3.79
C ASP A 16 -29.00 26.04 4.14
N THR A 17 -28.50 27.09 4.78
CA THR A 17 -27.09 27.24 5.16
C THR A 17 -26.84 27.16 6.66
N LYS A 18 -27.91 27.10 7.47
CA LYS A 18 -27.82 27.15 8.94
C LYS A 18 -27.91 25.77 9.60
N SER A 19 -28.42 24.80 8.87
CA SER A 19 -28.70 23.46 9.41
C SER A 19 -27.57 22.46 9.17
N PHE A 20 -26.52 22.85 8.43
CA PHE A 20 -25.46 21.94 7.99
C PHE A 20 -24.08 22.45 8.37
N SER A 21 -23.23 21.56 8.85
CA SER A 21 -21.82 21.84 9.11
C SER A 21 -20.95 21.32 7.98
N MET A 22 -19.78 21.92 7.80
CA MET A 22 -18.79 21.48 6.81
C MET A 22 -18.31 20.06 7.12
N ARG A 23 -18.27 19.19 6.11
CA ARG A 23 -17.93 17.74 6.20
C ARG A 23 -18.94 16.90 6.98
N GLU A 24 -20.10 17.42 7.26
CA GLU A 24 -21.17 16.67 7.90
C GLU A 24 -21.73 15.62 6.92
N MET A 25 -21.97 14.41 7.43
CA MET A 25 -22.74 13.40 6.72
C MET A 25 -24.22 13.78 6.72
N VAL A 26 -24.87 13.63 5.58
CA VAL A 26 -26.30 13.96 5.41
C VAL A 26 -27.03 12.83 4.69
N MET A 27 -28.33 12.74 4.94
CA MET A 27 -29.23 11.81 4.27
C MET A 27 -30.01 12.56 3.20
N VAL A 28 -29.83 12.19 1.94
CA VAL A 28 -30.36 12.92 0.77
C VAL A 28 -31.51 12.16 0.13
N GLY A 29 -32.63 12.85 -0.06
CA GLY A 29 -33.82 12.32 -0.71
C GLY A 29 -34.64 11.36 0.16
N LYS A 30 -35.74 10.87 -0.42
CA LYS A 30 -36.66 9.89 0.21
C LYS A 30 -35.99 8.56 0.48
N SER A 31 -35.05 8.17 -0.39
CA SER A 31 -34.25 6.93 -0.26
C SER A 31 -33.13 7.04 0.77
N LYS A 32 -32.92 8.20 1.36
CA LYS A 32 -31.87 8.46 2.37
C LYS A 32 -30.46 8.12 1.88
N LEU A 33 -30.12 8.58 0.67
CA LEU A 33 -28.79 8.39 0.11
C LEU A 33 -27.73 9.09 0.98
N ILE A 34 -26.59 8.47 1.13
CA ILE A 34 -25.49 9.04 1.93
C ILE A 34 -24.82 10.16 1.15
N GLY A 35 -24.70 11.33 1.77
CA GLY A 35 -23.97 12.48 1.23
C GLY A 35 -23.08 13.15 2.27
N GLU A 36 -22.18 14.00 1.82
CA GLU A 36 -21.29 14.82 2.65
C GLU A 36 -21.36 16.28 2.22
N VAL A 37 -21.41 17.16 3.18
CA VAL A 37 -21.35 18.61 2.94
C VAL A 37 -19.94 19.01 2.55
N ILE A 38 -19.76 19.47 1.32
CA ILE A 38 -18.46 19.86 0.74
C ILE A 38 -18.29 21.37 0.57
N GLY A 39 -19.34 22.14 0.77
CA GLY A 39 -19.29 23.60 0.72
C GLY A 39 -20.52 24.23 1.36
N VAL A 40 -20.30 25.29 2.09
CA VAL A 40 -21.36 26.13 2.70
C VAL A 40 -21.04 27.58 2.37
N THR A 41 -22.00 28.27 1.75
CA THR A 41 -21.94 29.72 1.46
C THR A 41 -23.13 30.40 2.12
N ASP A 42 -23.22 31.71 2.03
CA ASP A 42 -24.35 32.47 2.60
C ASP A 42 -25.71 32.11 1.97
N GLU A 43 -25.69 31.57 0.75
CA GLU A 43 -26.90 31.27 -0.02
C GLU A 43 -27.18 29.77 -0.18
N MET A 44 -26.14 28.94 -0.19
CA MET A 44 -26.24 27.54 -0.60
C MET A 44 -25.35 26.63 0.23
N THR A 45 -25.88 25.43 0.55
CA THR A 45 -25.08 24.28 0.97
C THR A 45 -24.90 23.33 -0.20
N THR A 46 -23.66 22.94 -0.49
CA THR A 46 -23.29 22.00 -1.54
C THR A 46 -22.96 20.66 -0.92
N ILE A 47 -23.60 19.61 -1.42
CA ILE A 47 -23.51 18.23 -0.90
C ILE A 47 -23.03 17.33 -2.02
N GLN A 48 -22.07 16.48 -1.73
CA GLN A 48 -21.61 15.40 -2.57
C GLN A 48 -22.30 14.11 -2.16
N VAL A 49 -23.02 13.45 -3.07
CA VAL A 49 -23.74 12.21 -2.80
C VAL A 49 -22.89 11.02 -3.22
N TYR A 50 -22.77 10.03 -2.36
CA TYR A 50 -21.91 8.84 -2.54
C TYR A 50 -22.59 7.68 -3.29
N GLU A 51 -23.88 7.86 -3.59
CA GLU A 51 -24.70 6.86 -4.31
C GLU A 51 -25.27 7.45 -5.61
N GLY A 52 -25.99 6.65 -6.38
CA GLY A 52 -26.65 7.10 -7.61
C GLY A 52 -27.70 8.19 -7.30
N THR A 53 -27.71 9.26 -8.08
CA THR A 53 -28.63 10.39 -7.89
C THR A 53 -29.78 10.41 -8.91
N ALA A 54 -29.90 9.39 -9.73
CA ALA A 54 -30.86 9.36 -10.87
C ALA A 54 -32.35 9.47 -10.44
N GLY A 55 -32.69 9.06 -9.21
CA GLY A 55 -34.03 9.13 -8.67
C GLY A 55 -34.36 10.37 -7.84
N LEU A 56 -33.39 11.25 -7.62
CA LEU A 56 -33.59 12.47 -6.83
C LEU A 56 -34.31 13.56 -7.61
N MET A 57 -35.14 14.32 -6.91
CA MET A 57 -35.87 15.45 -7.49
C MET A 57 -35.67 16.73 -6.66
N PRO A 58 -35.69 17.91 -7.28
CA PRO A 58 -35.83 19.17 -6.54
C PRO A 58 -37.08 19.12 -5.64
N GLY A 59 -36.91 19.54 -4.36
CA GLY A 59 -37.95 19.43 -3.33
C GLY A 59 -37.86 18.21 -2.44
N ASP A 60 -37.04 17.19 -2.79
CA ASP A 60 -36.81 16.05 -1.90
C ASP A 60 -36.07 16.49 -0.61
N PRO A 61 -36.36 15.84 0.54
CA PRO A 61 -35.78 16.25 1.81
C PRO A 61 -34.29 15.95 1.93
N VAL A 62 -33.58 16.77 2.71
CA VAL A 62 -32.20 16.53 3.12
C VAL A 62 -32.11 16.64 4.64
N GLY A 63 -31.63 15.60 5.29
CA GLY A 63 -31.51 15.50 6.74
C GLY A 63 -30.08 15.59 7.22
N PRO A 64 -29.74 16.51 8.15
CA PRO A 64 -28.45 16.52 8.82
C PRO A 64 -28.32 15.31 9.77
N THR A 65 -27.11 14.80 9.97
CA THR A 65 -26.82 13.72 10.92
C THR A 65 -26.08 14.21 12.17
N GLY A 66 -25.52 15.42 12.13
CA GLY A 66 -24.71 15.98 13.20
C GLY A 66 -23.33 15.36 13.35
N THR A 67 -22.94 14.44 12.46
CA THR A 67 -21.67 13.73 12.52
C THR A 67 -20.96 13.73 11.16
N PRO A 68 -19.62 13.77 11.11
CA PRO A 68 -18.89 13.66 9.87
C PRO A 68 -18.96 12.24 9.28
N MET A 69 -18.65 12.11 7.99
CA MET A 69 -18.47 10.82 7.34
C MET A 69 -17.40 10.01 8.06
N SER A 70 -17.79 8.89 8.67
CA SER A 70 -16.93 8.12 9.57
C SER A 70 -16.87 6.65 9.17
N ALA A 71 -15.70 6.04 9.36
CA ALA A 71 -15.54 4.59 9.29
C ALA A 71 -15.98 3.94 10.63
N THR A 72 -16.58 2.77 10.52
CA THR A 72 -16.91 1.90 11.66
C THR A 72 -15.74 0.97 11.92
N LEU A 73 -15.11 1.09 13.08
CA LEU A 73 -13.88 0.41 13.44
C LEU A 73 -14.13 -0.61 14.55
N GLY A 74 -13.89 -1.88 14.28
CA GLY A 74 -14.13 -2.98 15.21
C GLY A 74 -13.69 -4.33 14.63
N PRO A 75 -13.82 -5.42 15.38
CA PRO A 75 -13.49 -6.75 14.88
C PRO A 75 -14.45 -7.19 13.77
N GLY A 76 -13.93 -7.88 12.77
CA GLY A 76 -14.67 -8.32 11.59
C GLY A 76 -14.40 -7.49 10.33
N ILE A 77 -13.48 -6.53 10.38
CA ILE A 77 -13.02 -5.78 9.21
C ILE A 77 -12.14 -6.67 8.33
N ILE A 78 -11.21 -7.40 8.92
CA ILE A 78 -10.31 -8.29 8.18
C ILE A 78 -11.09 -9.43 7.54
N SER A 79 -10.63 -9.88 6.39
CA SER A 79 -11.29 -10.88 5.51
C SER A 79 -12.57 -10.37 4.86
N ASN A 80 -12.92 -9.10 5.02
CA ASN A 80 -14.11 -8.51 4.41
C ASN A 80 -13.75 -7.70 3.16
N ILE A 81 -14.76 -7.47 2.34
CA ILE A 81 -14.68 -6.70 1.09
C ILE A 81 -15.68 -5.56 1.19
N TYR A 82 -15.20 -4.34 1.12
CA TYR A 82 -15.98 -3.13 1.24
C TYR A 82 -16.02 -2.34 -0.08
N ASP A 83 -17.05 -1.52 -0.24
CA ASP A 83 -17.02 -0.44 -1.21
C ASP A 83 -16.31 0.82 -0.66
N GLY A 84 -16.31 1.91 -1.43
CA GLY A 84 -15.60 3.15 -1.07
C GLY A 84 -16.09 3.85 0.20
N ILE A 85 -17.31 3.53 0.67
CA ILE A 85 -17.91 4.09 1.90
C ILE A 85 -18.14 3.03 2.99
N GLN A 86 -17.34 1.98 2.93
CA GLN A 86 -17.34 0.87 3.91
C GLN A 86 -18.65 0.07 3.96
N ARG A 87 -19.39 -0.09 2.85
CA ARG A 87 -20.49 -1.05 2.81
C ARG A 87 -19.95 -2.44 2.44
N PRO A 88 -20.30 -3.50 3.19
CA PRO A 88 -19.79 -4.85 2.93
C PRO A 88 -20.43 -5.44 1.67
N LEU A 89 -19.65 -5.66 0.61
CA LEU A 89 -20.16 -6.08 -0.70
C LEU A 89 -20.81 -7.47 -0.66
N LYS A 90 -20.30 -8.40 0.15
CA LYS A 90 -20.88 -9.74 0.29
C LYS A 90 -22.29 -9.68 0.88
N ALA A 91 -22.50 -8.86 1.91
CA ALA A 91 -23.82 -8.66 2.52
C ALA A 91 -24.79 -7.96 1.56
N MET A 92 -24.30 -6.96 0.81
CA MET A 92 -25.09 -6.28 -0.23
C MET A 92 -25.55 -7.26 -1.31
N THR A 93 -24.67 -8.09 -1.82
CA THR A 93 -25.01 -9.09 -2.85
C THR A 93 -26.03 -10.12 -2.33
N ALA A 94 -25.92 -10.51 -1.07
CA ALA A 94 -26.86 -11.45 -0.45
C ALA A 94 -28.27 -10.87 -0.30
N LEU A 95 -28.41 -9.55 -0.09
CA LEU A 95 -29.69 -8.87 0.08
C LEU A 95 -30.37 -8.47 -1.23
N SER A 96 -29.60 -7.99 -2.21
CA SER A 96 -30.13 -7.35 -3.42
C SER A 96 -29.70 -8.03 -4.73
N GLY A 97 -28.97 -9.14 -4.66
CA GLY A 97 -28.40 -9.81 -5.82
C GLY A 97 -27.29 -8.98 -6.48
N VAL A 98 -27.21 -9.04 -7.80
CA VAL A 98 -26.15 -8.36 -8.58
C VAL A 98 -26.31 -6.84 -8.60
N TYR A 99 -27.50 -6.33 -8.32
CA TYR A 99 -27.79 -4.89 -8.33
C TYR A 99 -27.72 -4.31 -6.91
N VAL A 100 -26.83 -3.34 -6.72
CA VAL A 100 -26.74 -2.58 -5.46
C VAL A 100 -27.99 -1.72 -5.30
N THR A 101 -28.81 -1.98 -4.27
CA THR A 101 -29.97 -1.18 -3.97
C THR A 101 -29.55 0.14 -3.32
N GLU A 102 -29.94 1.26 -3.91
CA GLU A 102 -29.66 2.59 -3.38
C GLU A 102 -30.36 2.80 -2.03
N GLY A 103 -29.71 3.53 -1.11
CA GLY A 103 -30.26 3.88 0.22
C GLY A 103 -30.35 2.70 1.19
N SER A 104 -29.72 1.57 0.91
CA SER A 104 -29.70 0.43 1.84
C SER A 104 -28.76 0.72 3.03
N ALA A 105 -29.34 0.84 4.22
CA ALA A 105 -28.58 0.98 5.47
C ALA A 105 -28.07 -0.41 5.92
N ILE A 106 -26.94 -0.84 5.35
CA ILE A 106 -26.27 -2.09 5.75
C ILE A 106 -25.17 -1.72 6.74
N ALA A 107 -25.13 -2.40 7.89
CA ALA A 107 -24.08 -2.22 8.86
C ALA A 107 -22.70 -2.62 8.26
N ALA A 108 -21.67 -1.83 8.55
CA ALA A 108 -20.31 -2.09 8.04
C ALA A 108 -19.70 -3.37 8.62
N LEU A 109 -20.14 -3.78 9.82
CA LEU A 109 -19.72 -5.00 10.49
C LEU A 109 -20.93 -5.93 10.68
N ASP A 110 -20.65 -7.23 10.75
CA ASP A 110 -21.66 -8.22 11.11
C ASP A 110 -22.01 -8.09 12.60
N GLU A 111 -23.18 -7.51 12.88
CA GLU A 111 -23.65 -7.24 14.25
C GLU A 111 -24.12 -8.52 14.98
N GLU A 112 -24.34 -9.61 14.26
CA GLU A 112 -24.77 -10.88 14.85
C GLU A 112 -23.59 -11.81 15.20
N ARG A 113 -22.42 -11.53 14.66
CA ARG A 113 -21.21 -12.32 14.92
C ARG A 113 -20.73 -12.12 16.36
N GLU A 114 -20.48 -13.23 17.05
CA GLU A 114 -19.91 -13.25 18.40
C GLU A 114 -18.38 -13.40 18.33
N PHE A 115 -17.70 -12.71 19.24
CA PHE A 115 -16.25 -12.76 19.43
C PHE A 115 -15.94 -13.21 20.85
N ASP A 116 -14.92 -14.07 21.02
CA ASP A 116 -14.41 -14.45 22.34
C ASP A 116 -13.57 -13.29 22.91
N VAL A 117 -14.14 -12.54 23.83
CA VAL A 117 -13.54 -11.31 24.38
C VAL A 117 -12.89 -11.61 25.73
N THR A 118 -11.63 -11.18 25.87
CA THR A 118 -10.89 -11.15 27.13
C THR A 118 -10.69 -9.69 27.53
N VAL A 119 -11.17 -9.31 28.70
CA VAL A 119 -11.04 -7.95 29.22
C VAL A 119 -9.71 -7.80 29.97
N THR A 120 -9.00 -6.70 29.69
CA THR A 120 -7.63 -6.48 30.20
C THR A 120 -7.55 -5.47 31.35
N VAL A 121 -8.67 -4.82 31.68
CA VAL A 121 -8.74 -3.75 32.69
C VAL A 121 -9.65 -4.13 33.84
N LYS A 122 -9.56 -3.40 34.95
CA LYS A 122 -10.33 -3.61 36.19
C LYS A 122 -11.07 -2.35 36.58
N VAL A 123 -12.14 -2.53 37.36
CA VAL A 123 -12.87 -1.40 37.95
C VAL A 123 -11.91 -0.57 38.84
N GLY A 124 -11.94 0.74 38.64
CA GLY A 124 -11.06 1.70 39.30
C GLY A 124 -9.81 2.08 38.49
N ASP A 125 -9.49 1.39 37.40
CA ASP A 125 -8.37 1.77 36.52
C ASP A 125 -8.70 3.11 35.84
N LYS A 126 -7.67 3.94 35.66
CA LYS A 126 -7.75 5.16 34.84
C LYS A 126 -7.26 4.84 33.45
N LEU A 127 -8.09 5.16 32.45
CA LEU A 127 -7.79 4.93 31.05
C LEU A 127 -7.74 6.24 30.29
N HIS A 128 -6.86 6.26 29.29
CA HIS A 128 -6.67 7.36 28.34
C HIS A 128 -6.94 6.88 26.92
N GLY A 129 -7.13 7.83 26.01
CA GLY A 129 -7.30 7.50 24.59
C GLY A 129 -6.17 6.62 24.05
N GLY A 130 -6.54 5.51 23.43
CA GLY A 130 -5.62 4.51 22.91
C GLY A 130 -5.32 3.34 23.84
N ASP A 131 -5.62 3.42 25.14
CA ASP A 131 -5.42 2.30 26.07
C ASP A 131 -6.28 1.11 25.67
N ILE A 132 -5.70 -0.09 25.76
CA ILE A 132 -6.37 -1.35 25.39
C ILE A 132 -7.18 -1.85 26.58
N TYR A 133 -8.50 -1.96 26.43
CA TYR A 133 -9.40 -2.44 27.48
C TYR A 133 -9.88 -3.88 27.29
N ALA A 134 -9.83 -4.39 26.06
CA ALA A 134 -10.22 -5.76 25.74
C ALA A 134 -9.48 -6.24 24.48
N GLN A 135 -9.49 -7.55 24.28
CA GLN A 135 -8.95 -8.17 23.08
C GLN A 135 -9.77 -9.39 22.67
N CYS A 136 -9.83 -9.68 21.38
CA CYS A 136 -10.48 -10.86 20.84
C CYS A 136 -9.77 -11.35 19.57
N PRO A 137 -9.75 -12.67 19.29
CA PRO A 137 -9.27 -13.20 18.03
C PRO A 137 -10.21 -12.75 16.89
N GLU A 138 -9.73 -11.92 15.97
CA GLU A 138 -10.50 -11.52 14.80
C GLU A 138 -10.37 -12.55 13.68
N THR A 139 -9.13 -12.96 13.41
CA THR A 139 -8.77 -14.07 12.54
C THR A 139 -7.77 -14.95 13.27
N PRO A 140 -7.43 -16.15 12.76
CA PRO A 140 -6.38 -16.96 13.37
C PRO A 140 -5.00 -16.31 13.42
N LEU A 141 -4.77 -15.27 12.61
CA LEU A 141 -3.51 -14.54 12.53
C LEU A 141 -3.53 -13.23 13.31
N ILE A 142 -4.69 -12.60 13.47
CA ILE A 142 -4.81 -11.23 13.97
C ILE A 142 -5.63 -11.21 15.26
N MET A 143 -4.98 -10.74 16.32
CA MET A 143 -5.62 -10.43 17.59
C MET A 143 -6.12 -8.99 17.56
N HIS A 144 -7.43 -8.80 17.57
CA HIS A 144 -8.05 -7.50 17.66
C HIS A 144 -7.91 -6.92 19.08
N ARG A 145 -7.43 -5.70 19.19
CA ARG A 145 -7.26 -4.98 20.45
C ARG A 145 -8.24 -3.82 20.50
N CYS A 146 -9.21 -3.90 21.40
CA CYS A 146 -10.19 -2.84 21.59
C CYS A 146 -9.57 -1.70 22.38
N MET A 147 -9.55 -0.51 21.80
CA MET A 147 -8.88 0.66 22.34
C MET A 147 -9.89 1.73 22.74
N VAL A 148 -9.61 2.43 23.83
CA VAL A 148 -10.34 3.63 24.22
C VAL A 148 -10.27 4.64 23.05
N PRO A 149 -11.41 5.23 22.63
CA PRO A 149 -11.38 6.23 21.57
C PRO A 149 -10.40 7.36 21.87
N PRO A 150 -9.70 7.88 20.87
CA PRO A 150 -8.82 9.04 21.08
C PRO A 150 -9.55 10.22 21.74
N TYR A 151 -8.80 10.99 22.55
CA TYR A 151 -9.34 12.14 23.30
C TYR A 151 -10.36 11.81 24.40
N THR A 152 -10.52 10.53 24.74
CA THR A 152 -11.34 10.06 25.85
C THR A 152 -10.45 9.73 27.04
N GLU A 153 -10.82 10.19 28.23
CA GLU A 153 -10.15 9.89 29.49
C GLU A 153 -11.19 9.66 30.58
N GLY A 154 -10.97 8.66 31.43
CA GLY A 154 -11.89 8.40 32.53
C GLY A 154 -11.48 7.24 33.42
N THR A 155 -12.32 6.95 34.41
CA THR A 155 -12.11 5.85 35.36
C THR A 155 -13.10 4.71 35.07
N VAL A 156 -12.61 3.49 35.04
CA VAL A 156 -13.42 2.29 34.80
C VAL A 156 -14.41 2.07 35.94
N GLU A 157 -15.69 2.07 35.64
CA GLU A 157 -16.78 1.87 36.60
C GLU A 157 -17.38 0.48 36.50
N TYR A 158 -17.44 -0.09 35.32
CA TYR A 158 -17.96 -1.41 35.03
C TYR A 158 -17.08 -2.16 34.03
N VAL A 159 -16.93 -3.46 34.26
CA VAL A 159 -16.22 -4.39 33.39
C VAL A 159 -17.10 -5.63 33.18
N ALA A 160 -17.33 -6.00 31.93
CA ALA A 160 -17.99 -7.25 31.60
C ALA A 160 -17.06 -8.45 31.89
N PRO A 161 -17.58 -9.63 32.28
CA PRO A 161 -16.76 -10.83 32.43
C PRO A 161 -16.23 -11.29 31.06
N ASP A 162 -15.16 -12.08 31.08
CA ASP A 162 -14.67 -12.72 29.85
C ASP A 162 -15.76 -13.63 29.27
N GLY A 163 -15.93 -13.60 27.95
CA GLY A 163 -16.97 -14.38 27.30
C GLY A 163 -17.22 -13.99 25.85
N LYS A 164 -18.32 -14.47 25.31
CA LYS A 164 -18.75 -14.18 23.94
C LYS A 164 -19.63 -12.95 23.89
N TYR A 165 -19.26 -12.02 23.03
CA TYR A 165 -19.97 -10.74 22.87
C TYR A 165 -20.10 -10.38 21.39
N LYS A 166 -21.19 -9.73 21.06
CA LYS A 166 -21.42 -9.07 19.77
C LYS A 166 -20.73 -7.70 19.76
N VAL A 167 -20.57 -7.14 18.58
CA VAL A 167 -19.82 -5.88 18.39
C VAL A 167 -20.43 -4.68 19.13
N ASN A 168 -21.74 -4.66 19.36
CA ASN A 168 -22.45 -3.57 20.03
C ASN A 168 -22.67 -3.82 21.53
N ASP A 169 -22.24 -4.97 22.08
CA ASP A 169 -22.38 -5.24 23.51
C ASP A 169 -21.41 -4.37 24.31
N VAL A 170 -21.89 -3.89 25.47
CA VAL A 170 -21.09 -3.04 26.36
C VAL A 170 -20.08 -3.88 27.14
N ILE A 171 -18.80 -3.61 26.93
CA ILE A 171 -17.70 -4.33 27.57
C ILE A 171 -17.18 -3.57 28.80
N VAL A 172 -17.03 -2.24 28.68
CA VAL A 172 -16.54 -1.39 29.78
C VAL A 172 -17.40 -0.13 29.85
N LYS A 173 -17.69 0.35 31.07
CA LYS A 173 -18.23 1.70 31.28
C LYS A 173 -17.15 2.57 31.91
N LEU A 174 -16.94 3.71 31.30
CA LEU A 174 -15.90 4.66 31.65
C LEU A 174 -16.56 5.94 32.17
N ARG A 175 -16.31 6.29 33.42
CA ARG A 175 -16.76 7.56 34.00
C ARG A 175 -15.82 8.67 33.59
N ILE A 176 -16.33 9.60 32.79
CA ILE A 176 -15.59 10.77 32.29
C ILE A 176 -15.61 11.89 33.35
N ASP A 177 -16.81 12.19 33.85
CA ASP A 177 -17.05 13.19 34.90
C ASP A 177 -18.20 12.76 35.83
N GLU A 178 -18.66 13.63 36.70
CA GLU A 178 -19.71 13.31 37.72
C GLU A 178 -21.04 12.90 37.08
N GLU A 179 -21.36 13.39 35.88
CA GLU A 179 -22.65 13.18 35.20
C GLU A 179 -22.53 12.26 33.97
N THR A 180 -21.33 12.11 33.41
CA THR A 180 -21.13 11.46 32.13
C THR A 180 -20.45 10.10 32.27
N VAL A 181 -21.13 9.04 31.81
CA VAL A 181 -20.58 7.69 31.68
C VAL A 181 -20.60 7.31 30.23
N GLN A 182 -19.43 6.98 29.67
CA GLN A 182 -19.28 6.49 28.32
C GLN A 182 -19.26 4.97 28.29
N GLU A 183 -20.11 4.38 27.46
CA GLU A 183 -20.11 2.95 27.21
C GLU A 183 -19.11 2.61 26.09
N LEU A 184 -18.21 1.68 26.37
CA LEU A 184 -17.25 1.15 25.41
C LEU A 184 -17.70 -0.24 24.96
N THR A 185 -17.92 -0.37 23.66
CA THR A 185 -18.27 -1.62 22.97
C THR A 185 -17.06 -2.10 22.18
N LEU A 186 -17.18 -3.15 21.37
CA LEU A 186 -16.09 -3.56 20.49
C LEU A 186 -15.90 -2.62 19.28
N VAL A 187 -16.78 -1.62 19.10
CA VAL A 187 -16.82 -0.73 17.94
C VAL A 187 -16.59 0.72 18.34
N GLN A 188 -15.88 1.44 17.51
CA GLN A 188 -15.77 2.89 17.55
C GLN A 188 -15.93 3.48 16.15
N LYS A 189 -16.30 4.76 16.05
CA LYS A 189 -16.37 5.50 14.79
C LYS A 189 -15.27 6.54 14.70
N TRP A 190 -14.71 6.72 13.52
CA TRP A 190 -13.68 7.73 13.27
C TRP A 190 -13.90 8.41 11.92
N PRO A 191 -13.81 9.76 11.85
CA PRO A 191 -13.94 10.49 10.59
C PRO A 191 -12.85 10.09 9.59
N ILE A 192 -13.24 9.69 8.38
CA ILE A 192 -12.29 9.16 7.39
C ILE A 192 -11.26 10.18 6.90
N ARG A 193 -11.62 11.47 6.91
CA ARG A 193 -10.76 12.57 6.46
C ARG A 193 -9.81 13.09 7.54
N THR A 194 -9.96 12.63 8.77
CA THR A 194 -9.14 13.05 9.91
C THR A 194 -8.12 11.96 10.23
N PRO A 195 -6.81 12.24 10.16
CA PRO A 195 -5.80 11.29 10.59
C PRO A 195 -6.01 10.88 12.06
N ARG A 196 -5.78 9.60 12.37
CA ARG A 196 -5.84 9.15 13.76
C ARG A 196 -4.61 9.64 14.52
N PRO A 197 -4.78 10.15 15.76
CA PRO A 197 -3.68 10.70 16.53
C PRO A 197 -2.66 9.64 16.91
N ILE A 198 -1.43 10.09 17.06
CA ILE A 198 -0.27 9.29 17.47
C ILE A 198 0.43 9.98 18.65
N ASN A 199 1.22 9.24 19.41
CA ASN A 199 2.06 9.85 20.44
C ASN A 199 3.21 10.62 19.78
N LYS A 200 4.01 9.94 18.94
CA LYS A 200 5.08 10.59 18.16
C LYS A 200 5.42 9.80 16.89
N ARG A 201 5.99 10.47 15.91
CA ARG A 201 6.63 9.81 14.77
C ARG A 201 8.00 9.29 15.19
N LEU A 202 8.30 8.05 14.83
CA LEU A 202 9.61 7.44 15.05
C LEU A 202 10.45 7.57 13.79
N PRO A 203 11.78 7.60 13.91
CA PRO A 203 12.67 7.54 12.77
C PRO A 203 12.47 6.21 12.02
N ILE A 204 12.60 6.28 10.73
CA ILE A 204 12.56 5.10 9.87
C ILE A 204 13.83 4.29 10.08
N SER A 205 13.70 3.03 10.47
CA SER A 205 14.82 2.15 10.80
C SER A 205 14.66 0.72 10.34
N LYS A 206 13.48 0.31 9.87
CA LYS A 206 13.20 -1.08 9.49
C LYS A 206 12.72 -1.15 8.04
N PRO A 207 13.33 -2.01 7.18
CA PRO A 207 12.85 -2.22 5.82
C PRO A 207 11.51 -2.97 5.81
N LEU A 208 10.71 -2.73 4.78
CA LEU A 208 9.64 -3.63 4.38
C LEU A 208 10.27 -4.69 3.46
N ILE A 209 10.49 -5.88 3.99
CA ILE A 209 11.11 -6.97 3.24
C ILE A 209 10.06 -7.59 2.33
N THR A 210 10.37 -7.65 1.05
CA THR A 210 9.43 -8.09 0.01
C THR A 210 9.81 -9.40 -0.66
N GLY A 211 11.05 -9.84 -0.52
CA GLY A 211 11.60 -10.97 -1.24
C GLY A 211 11.84 -10.70 -2.73
N GLN A 212 11.56 -9.46 -3.19
CA GLN A 212 11.87 -9.00 -4.54
C GLN A 212 13.26 -8.38 -4.56
N ARG A 213 14.21 -9.00 -5.27
CA ARG A 213 15.62 -8.57 -5.25
C ARG A 213 15.81 -7.11 -5.63
N ILE A 214 15.15 -6.63 -6.68
CA ILE A 214 15.27 -5.24 -7.10
C ILE A 214 14.76 -4.26 -6.03
N VAL A 215 13.71 -4.65 -5.31
CA VAL A 215 13.14 -3.83 -4.23
C VAL A 215 14.03 -3.90 -3.00
N ASP A 216 14.32 -5.10 -2.49
CA ASP A 216 15.01 -5.24 -1.22
C ASP A 216 16.48 -4.77 -1.26
N THR A 217 17.10 -4.76 -2.46
CA THR A 217 18.50 -4.31 -2.63
C THR A 217 18.60 -2.91 -3.21
N VAL A 218 18.25 -2.73 -4.49
CA VAL A 218 18.55 -1.49 -5.23
C VAL A 218 17.60 -0.35 -4.84
N LEU A 219 16.33 -0.67 -4.57
CA LEU A 219 15.25 0.30 -4.37
C LEU A 219 14.46 0.03 -3.08
N PRO A 220 15.11 -0.05 -1.92
CA PRO A 220 14.47 -0.49 -0.68
C PRO A 220 13.34 0.44 -0.25
N LEU A 221 12.29 -0.18 0.31
CA LEU A 221 11.17 0.51 0.94
C LEU A 221 11.23 0.25 2.45
N ALA A 222 10.97 1.27 3.23
CA ALA A 222 10.93 1.16 4.67
C ALA A 222 9.50 0.93 5.18
N LYS A 223 9.35 0.26 6.33
CA LYS A 223 8.09 0.23 7.07
C LYS A 223 7.72 1.65 7.49
N GLY A 224 6.49 2.03 7.20
CA GLY A 224 6.04 3.42 7.38
C GLY A 224 6.46 4.37 6.25
N GLY A 225 7.06 3.84 5.18
CA GLY A 225 7.48 4.62 4.02
C GLY A 225 6.39 4.82 2.98
N THR A 226 6.75 5.56 1.93
CA THR A 226 5.88 5.85 0.79
C THR A 226 6.54 5.46 -0.51
N ALA A 227 5.81 4.73 -1.35
CA ALA A 227 6.27 4.33 -2.67
C ALA A 227 5.20 4.59 -3.73
N ALA A 228 5.64 4.89 -4.95
CA ALA A 228 4.79 4.93 -6.12
C ALA A 228 5.26 3.93 -7.17
N ILE A 229 4.31 3.29 -7.84
CA ILE A 229 4.53 2.39 -8.98
C ILE A 229 3.88 3.00 -10.22
N PRO A 230 4.54 3.95 -10.90
CA PRO A 230 4.02 4.46 -12.14
C PRO A 230 4.32 3.51 -13.30
N GLY A 231 3.34 3.30 -14.15
CA GLY A 231 3.50 2.49 -15.33
C GLY A 231 2.28 2.49 -16.24
N GLY A 232 2.51 2.40 -17.53
CA GLY A 232 1.44 2.28 -18.51
C GLY A 232 0.66 0.97 -18.41
N PHE A 233 -0.37 0.84 -19.24
CA PHE A 233 -1.13 -0.40 -19.34
C PHE A 233 -0.23 -1.58 -19.78
N GLY A 234 -0.39 -2.74 -19.15
CA GLY A 234 0.35 -3.95 -19.47
C GLY A 234 1.79 -4.03 -18.96
N THR A 235 2.25 -3.07 -18.15
CA THR A 235 3.61 -3.10 -17.57
C THR A 235 3.72 -3.94 -16.30
N GLY A 236 2.62 -4.50 -15.79
CA GLY A 236 2.60 -5.39 -14.63
C GLY A 236 2.42 -4.69 -13.28
N LYS A 237 1.79 -3.49 -13.22
CA LYS A 237 1.51 -2.77 -11.94
C LYS A 237 0.80 -3.66 -10.93
N THR A 238 -0.38 -4.16 -11.30
CA THR A 238 -1.23 -4.99 -10.44
C THR A 238 -0.49 -6.25 -10.00
N MET A 239 0.20 -6.94 -10.92
CA MET A 239 1.01 -8.12 -10.59
C MET A 239 2.14 -7.81 -9.61
N THR A 240 2.80 -6.66 -9.76
CA THR A 240 3.83 -6.21 -8.80
C THR A 240 3.23 -6.00 -7.42
N GLN A 241 2.08 -5.32 -7.33
CA GLN A 241 1.39 -5.12 -6.05
C GLN A 241 0.90 -6.44 -5.43
N HIS A 242 0.41 -7.39 -6.22
CA HIS A 242 0.01 -8.72 -5.72
C HIS A 242 1.21 -9.48 -5.15
N GLN A 243 2.36 -9.46 -5.82
CA GLN A 243 3.58 -10.09 -5.31
C GLN A 243 4.04 -9.43 -4.00
N LEU A 244 3.99 -8.10 -3.92
CA LEU A 244 4.30 -7.38 -2.69
C LEU A 244 3.31 -7.73 -1.56
N ALA A 245 2.02 -7.74 -1.84
CA ALA A 245 0.99 -8.09 -0.86
C ALA A 245 1.15 -9.51 -0.33
N LYS A 246 1.48 -10.47 -1.20
CA LYS A 246 1.68 -11.86 -0.83
C LYS A 246 2.90 -12.07 0.06
N TRP A 247 4.01 -11.42 -0.26
CA TRP A 247 5.32 -11.78 0.29
C TRP A 247 5.88 -10.78 1.31
N CYS A 248 5.41 -9.53 1.32
CA CYS A 248 5.96 -8.55 2.25
C CYS A 248 5.74 -8.95 3.71
N ASP A 249 6.62 -8.48 4.57
CA ASP A 249 6.61 -8.76 6.00
C ASP A 249 5.70 -7.82 6.81
N ALA A 250 4.74 -7.16 6.16
CA ALA A 250 3.66 -6.48 6.84
C ALA A 250 2.71 -7.48 7.53
N ASP A 251 2.14 -7.08 8.66
CA ASP A 251 1.19 -7.92 9.41
C ASP A 251 -0.18 -7.95 8.71
N ILE A 252 -0.62 -6.81 8.19
CA ILE A 252 -1.93 -6.64 7.56
C ILE A 252 -1.76 -5.90 6.24
N ILE A 253 -2.51 -6.35 5.23
CA ILE A 253 -2.60 -5.73 3.92
C ILE A 253 -3.94 -5.02 3.79
N VAL A 254 -3.94 -3.79 3.34
CA VAL A 254 -5.15 -3.06 2.91
C VAL A 254 -5.01 -2.82 1.40
N TYR A 255 -5.82 -3.52 0.62
CA TYR A 255 -5.83 -3.35 -0.83
C TYR A 255 -7.01 -2.46 -1.23
N ILE A 256 -6.72 -1.37 -1.93
CA ILE A 256 -7.71 -0.39 -2.37
C ILE A 256 -7.75 -0.40 -3.89
N GLY A 257 -8.76 -1.06 -4.46
CA GLY A 257 -9.09 -0.98 -5.89
C GLY A 257 -9.93 0.27 -6.13
N CYS A 258 -9.29 1.33 -6.62
CA CYS A 258 -9.91 2.62 -6.83
C CYS A 258 -10.14 2.87 -8.33
N GLY A 259 -11.38 2.71 -8.78
CA GLY A 259 -11.78 3.01 -10.15
C GLY A 259 -11.32 1.99 -11.20
N GLU A 260 -10.89 0.82 -10.78
CA GLU A 260 -10.51 -0.27 -11.68
C GLU A 260 -11.76 -0.90 -12.36
N ARG A 261 -11.53 -1.64 -13.45
CA ARG A 261 -12.64 -2.30 -14.16
C ARG A 261 -13.21 -3.42 -13.30
N GLY A 262 -14.52 -3.65 -13.41
CA GLY A 262 -15.19 -4.68 -12.62
C GLY A 262 -14.60 -6.08 -12.82
N ASN A 263 -14.22 -6.45 -14.04
CA ASN A 263 -13.57 -7.74 -14.33
C ASN A 263 -12.17 -7.85 -13.75
N GLU A 264 -11.37 -6.80 -13.78
CA GLU A 264 -10.05 -6.76 -13.14
C GLU A 264 -10.18 -6.89 -11.62
N MET A 265 -11.15 -6.19 -11.03
CA MET A 265 -11.42 -6.28 -9.60
C MET A 265 -11.91 -7.67 -9.18
N THR A 266 -12.77 -8.31 -9.98
CA THR A 266 -13.20 -9.70 -9.73
C THR A 266 -12.01 -10.64 -9.76
N GLN A 267 -11.12 -10.50 -10.72
CA GLN A 267 -9.88 -11.29 -10.79
C GLN A 267 -9.00 -11.09 -9.54
N VAL A 268 -8.82 -9.84 -9.10
CA VAL A 268 -8.08 -9.53 -7.85
C VAL A 268 -8.71 -10.25 -6.66
N LEU A 269 -10.04 -10.20 -6.54
CA LEU A 269 -10.77 -10.85 -5.44
C LEU A 269 -10.62 -12.38 -5.46
N GLU A 270 -10.70 -12.99 -6.64
CA GLU A 270 -10.48 -14.42 -6.83
C GLU A 270 -9.05 -14.80 -6.48
N GLU A 271 -8.06 -14.11 -7.03
CA GLU A 271 -6.65 -14.34 -6.75
C GLU A 271 -6.33 -14.21 -5.25
N PHE A 272 -6.81 -13.16 -4.57
CA PHE A 272 -6.57 -12.99 -3.13
C PHE A 272 -7.25 -14.08 -2.28
N SER A 273 -8.38 -14.62 -2.72
CA SER A 273 -9.06 -15.71 -2.02
C SER A 273 -8.35 -17.06 -2.17
N GLU A 274 -7.66 -17.26 -3.29
CA GLU A 274 -6.91 -18.50 -3.60
C GLU A 274 -5.46 -18.44 -3.10
N LEU A 275 -4.91 -17.24 -2.91
CA LEU A 275 -3.54 -17.08 -2.43
C LEU A 275 -3.40 -17.56 -0.99
N ILE A 276 -2.39 -18.38 -0.79
CA ILE A 276 -1.97 -18.83 0.55
C ILE A 276 -0.81 -17.96 1.01
N ASP A 277 -0.92 -17.43 2.21
CA ASP A 277 0.18 -16.73 2.86
C ASP A 277 1.31 -17.71 3.17
N PRO A 278 2.49 -17.52 2.58
CA PRO A 278 3.57 -18.49 2.69
C PRO A 278 4.16 -18.61 4.11
N LYS A 279 3.93 -17.62 4.96
CA LYS A 279 4.44 -17.61 6.34
C LYS A 279 3.55 -18.41 7.29
N SER A 280 2.24 -18.29 7.12
CA SER A 280 1.25 -18.91 8.00
C SER A 280 0.62 -20.17 7.43
N ASN A 281 0.79 -20.42 6.13
CA ASN A 281 0.12 -21.46 5.35
C ASN A 281 -1.42 -21.37 5.43
N ARG A 282 -1.96 -20.15 5.55
CA ARG A 282 -3.39 -19.85 5.61
C ARG A 282 -3.78 -18.92 4.45
N PRO A 283 -5.07 -18.78 4.14
CA PRO A 283 -5.52 -17.85 3.12
C PRO A 283 -4.98 -16.43 3.39
N LEU A 284 -4.51 -15.75 2.35
CA LEU A 284 -4.00 -14.38 2.46
C LEU A 284 -5.10 -13.42 2.95
N THR A 285 -6.35 -13.74 2.69
CA THR A 285 -7.52 -13.01 3.19
C THR A 285 -7.58 -12.93 4.71
N ASP A 286 -7.00 -13.89 5.45
CA ASP A 286 -6.97 -13.88 6.93
C ASP A 286 -6.17 -12.70 7.52
N ARG A 287 -5.40 -11.99 6.69
CA ARG A 287 -4.68 -10.76 7.06
C ARG A 287 -4.88 -9.61 6.08
N THR A 288 -5.94 -9.66 5.28
CA THR A 288 -6.18 -8.66 4.22
C THR A 288 -7.57 -8.02 4.36
N VAL A 289 -7.63 -6.73 4.14
CA VAL A 289 -8.86 -5.96 3.94
C VAL A 289 -8.90 -5.49 2.48
N LEU A 290 -10.01 -5.70 1.81
CA LEU A 290 -10.21 -5.30 0.42
C LEU A 290 -11.24 -4.18 0.34
N ILE A 291 -10.89 -3.10 -0.36
CA ILE A 291 -11.82 -2.04 -0.72
C ILE A 291 -11.93 -2.04 -2.24
N ALA A 292 -13.12 -2.34 -2.73
CA ALA A 292 -13.39 -2.45 -4.16
C ALA A 292 -14.39 -1.38 -4.59
N ASN A 293 -13.87 -0.31 -5.19
CA ASN A 293 -14.67 0.70 -5.86
C ASN A 293 -14.38 0.66 -7.35
N THR A 294 -15.28 0.03 -8.13
CA THR A 294 -15.10 -0.16 -9.57
C THR A 294 -15.48 1.10 -10.35
N SER A 295 -15.04 1.18 -11.61
CA SER A 295 -15.23 2.35 -12.47
C SER A 295 -16.71 2.69 -12.78
N ASN A 296 -17.62 1.73 -12.60
CA ASN A 296 -19.07 1.92 -12.77
C ASN A 296 -19.79 2.33 -11.47
N MET A 297 -19.09 2.33 -10.34
CA MET A 297 -19.63 2.83 -9.08
C MET A 297 -19.58 4.37 -9.02
N PRO A 298 -20.36 5.01 -8.13
CA PRO A 298 -20.42 6.46 -8.02
C PRO A 298 -19.05 7.10 -7.80
N VAL A 299 -18.79 8.22 -8.47
CA VAL A 299 -17.51 8.95 -8.44
C VAL A 299 -17.14 9.41 -7.03
N ALA A 300 -18.13 9.86 -6.27
CA ALA A 300 -17.91 10.30 -4.90
C ALA A 300 -17.43 9.16 -3.99
N ALA A 301 -18.00 7.97 -4.12
CA ALA A 301 -17.54 6.79 -3.39
C ALA A 301 -16.10 6.39 -3.79
N ARG A 302 -15.73 6.59 -5.06
CA ARG A 302 -14.35 6.40 -5.54
C ARG A 302 -13.39 7.37 -4.85
N GLU A 303 -13.77 8.63 -4.73
CA GLU A 303 -12.98 9.63 -4.01
C GLU A 303 -12.82 9.26 -2.53
N ALA A 304 -13.87 8.78 -1.87
CA ALA A 304 -13.84 8.39 -0.47
C ALA A 304 -13.01 7.11 -0.20
N SER A 305 -12.90 6.20 -1.16
CA SER A 305 -12.27 4.87 -0.98
C SER A 305 -10.86 4.93 -0.41
N ILE A 306 -10.07 5.91 -0.84
CA ILE A 306 -8.69 6.12 -0.36
C ILE A 306 -8.69 6.49 1.14
N TYR A 307 -9.59 7.38 1.55
CA TYR A 307 -9.70 7.81 2.94
C TYR A 307 -10.26 6.71 3.85
N THR A 308 -11.21 5.94 3.35
CA THR A 308 -11.72 4.76 4.06
C THR A 308 -10.57 3.76 4.30
N GLY A 309 -9.82 3.42 3.27
CA GLY A 309 -8.71 2.46 3.37
C GLY A 309 -7.62 2.90 4.33
N ILE A 310 -7.19 4.17 4.25
CA ILE A 310 -6.14 4.66 5.16
C ILE A 310 -6.63 4.74 6.62
N THR A 311 -7.90 5.03 6.84
CA THR A 311 -8.48 5.05 8.20
C THR A 311 -8.51 3.66 8.82
N LEU A 312 -8.89 2.62 8.05
CA LEU A 312 -8.82 1.23 8.50
C LEU A 312 -7.38 0.83 8.81
N ALA A 313 -6.43 1.22 7.96
CA ALA A 313 -5.01 0.95 8.18
C ALA A 313 -4.48 1.60 9.46
N GLU A 314 -4.80 2.87 9.70
CA GLU A 314 -4.39 3.58 10.91
C GLU A 314 -4.99 2.96 12.19
N TYR A 315 -6.20 2.42 12.11
CA TYR A 315 -6.84 1.75 13.23
C TYR A 315 -6.05 0.50 13.67
N TYR A 316 -5.64 -0.35 12.73
CA TYR A 316 -4.80 -1.51 13.03
C TYR A 316 -3.37 -1.12 13.42
N ARG A 317 -2.82 -0.05 12.83
CA ARG A 317 -1.55 0.54 13.29
C ARG A 317 -1.58 0.89 14.78
N ASP A 318 -2.68 1.48 15.23
CA ASP A 318 -2.85 1.88 16.64
C ASP A 318 -2.86 0.68 17.59
N MET A 319 -3.16 -0.51 17.11
CA MET A 319 -3.02 -1.76 17.85
C MET A 319 -1.56 -2.27 17.92
N GLY A 320 -0.63 -1.62 17.23
CA GLY A 320 0.78 -2.02 17.16
C GLY A 320 1.12 -2.96 16.00
N TYR A 321 0.32 -2.96 14.92
CA TYR A 321 0.61 -3.72 13.71
C TYR A 321 1.34 -2.87 12.66
N HIS A 322 2.05 -3.55 11.76
CA HIS A 322 2.64 -2.97 10.57
C HIS A 322 1.74 -3.24 9.36
N ILE A 323 1.18 -2.18 8.79
CA ILE A 323 0.22 -2.26 7.70
C ILE A 323 0.90 -1.84 6.39
N ALA A 324 0.62 -2.57 5.30
CA ALA A 324 0.95 -2.13 3.95
C ALA A 324 -0.34 -1.85 3.17
N ILE A 325 -0.44 -0.66 2.61
CA ILE A 325 -1.53 -0.24 1.74
C ILE A 325 -1.07 -0.39 0.29
N MET A 326 -1.88 -1.09 -0.51
CA MET A 326 -1.74 -1.17 -1.96
C MET A 326 -2.91 -0.39 -2.57
N ALA A 327 -2.65 0.77 -3.16
CA ALA A 327 -3.68 1.59 -3.82
C ALA A 327 -3.58 1.45 -5.34
N ASP A 328 -4.56 0.82 -5.98
CA ASP A 328 -4.63 0.62 -7.43
C ASP A 328 -5.94 1.23 -7.98
N SER A 329 -5.93 2.39 -8.63
CA SER A 329 -4.78 3.28 -8.79
C SER A 329 -5.11 4.70 -8.31
N THR A 330 -4.11 5.42 -7.83
CA THR A 330 -4.26 6.83 -7.43
C THR A 330 -4.58 7.76 -8.61
N SER A 331 -4.26 7.36 -9.84
CA SER A 331 -4.69 8.08 -11.06
C SER A 331 -6.21 8.11 -11.20
N ARG A 332 -6.89 6.99 -10.91
CA ARG A 332 -8.36 6.92 -10.96
C ARG A 332 -9.01 7.73 -9.85
N TRP A 333 -8.35 7.81 -8.70
CA TRP A 333 -8.77 8.71 -7.64
C TRP A 333 -8.63 10.19 -8.06
N ALA A 334 -7.53 10.57 -8.70
CA ALA A 334 -7.33 11.92 -9.23
C ALA A 334 -8.37 12.25 -10.34
N GLU A 335 -8.72 11.29 -11.20
CA GLU A 335 -9.81 11.45 -12.16
C GLU A 335 -11.16 11.70 -11.47
N ALA A 336 -11.44 11.05 -10.34
CA ALA A 336 -12.64 11.33 -9.55
C ALA A 336 -12.64 12.75 -9.01
N LEU A 337 -11.51 13.25 -8.50
CA LEU A 337 -11.37 14.65 -8.08
C LEU A 337 -11.61 15.62 -9.25
N ARG A 338 -11.09 15.32 -10.43
CA ARG A 338 -11.31 16.13 -11.65
C ARG A 338 -12.78 16.16 -12.05
N GLU A 339 -13.47 15.02 -12.00
CA GLU A 339 -14.90 14.97 -12.34
C GLU A 339 -15.75 15.75 -11.34
N ILE A 340 -15.48 15.63 -10.04
CA ILE A 340 -16.20 16.35 -8.99
C ILE A 340 -15.96 17.86 -9.13
N SER A 341 -14.72 18.29 -9.30
CA SER A 341 -14.33 19.70 -9.53
C SER A 341 -15.03 20.28 -10.75
N GLY A 342 -15.12 19.53 -11.86
CA GLY A 342 -15.87 19.94 -13.04
C GLY A 342 -17.38 20.11 -12.78
N ARG A 343 -17.99 19.26 -11.95
CA ARG A 343 -19.41 19.41 -11.54
C ARG A 343 -19.65 20.59 -10.60
N LEU A 344 -18.63 20.99 -9.86
CA LEU A 344 -18.64 22.18 -8.99
C LEU A 344 -18.37 23.46 -9.77
N GLU A 345 -18.03 23.36 -11.05
CA GLU A 345 -17.66 24.51 -11.91
C GLU A 345 -16.43 25.25 -11.37
N GLU A 346 -15.52 24.54 -10.69
CA GLU A 346 -14.26 25.08 -10.23
C GLU A 346 -13.31 25.37 -11.39
N MET A 347 -12.46 26.40 -11.25
CA MET A 347 -11.48 26.70 -12.28
C MET A 347 -10.45 25.57 -12.39
N PRO A 348 -10.32 24.94 -13.56
CA PRO A 348 -9.36 23.85 -13.75
C PRO A 348 -7.92 24.39 -13.79
N ALA A 349 -6.99 23.60 -13.24
CA ALA A 349 -5.55 23.78 -13.41
C ALA A 349 -5.03 22.91 -14.58
N GLU A 350 -3.80 22.46 -14.49
CA GLU A 350 -3.11 21.66 -15.51
C GLU A 350 -3.91 20.40 -15.88
N GLU A 351 -4.09 20.14 -17.17
CA GLU A 351 -4.84 19.01 -17.74
C GLU A 351 -6.27 18.83 -17.18
N GLY A 352 -6.88 19.92 -16.70
CA GLY A 352 -8.24 19.89 -16.16
C GLY A 352 -8.36 19.35 -14.73
N PHE A 353 -7.27 19.08 -14.04
CA PHE A 353 -7.28 18.69 -12.63
C PHE A 353 -7.54 19.92 -11.75
N PRO A 354 -8.12 19.73 -10.54
CA PRO A 354 -8.28 20.82 -9.60
C PRO A 354 -6.93 21.31 -9.08
N ALA A 355 -6.84 22.61 -8.78
CA ALA A 355 -5.62 23.24 -8.26
C ALA A 355 -5.15 22.64 -6.93
N TYR A 356 -6.05 22.01 -6.19
CA TYR A 356 -5.76 21.33 -4.91
C TYR A 356 -5.34 19.85 -5.03
N LEU A 357 -5.15 19.32 -6.24
CA LEU A 357 -4.67 17.96 -6.43
C LEU A 357 -3.38 17.66 -5.65
N PRO A 358 -2.34 18.52 -5.67
CA PRO A 358 -1.13 18.27 -4.89
C PRO A 358 -1.40 18.16 -3.39
N SER A 359 -2.26 19.03 -2.83
CA SER A 359 -2.61 19.00 -1.41
C SER A 359 -3.33 17.71 -1.03
N ARG A 360 -4.23 17.20 -1.87
CA ARG A 360 -4.93 15.94 -1.63
C ARG A 360 -3.99 14.73 -1.67
N LEU A 361 -3.04 14.71 -2.61
CA LEU A 361 -2.00 13.68 -2.66
C LEU A 361 -1.10 13.73 -1.41
N SER A 362 -0.68 14.93 -1.00
CA SER A 362 0.09 15.13 0.23
C SER A 362 -0.67 14.62 1.45
N GLU A 363 -1.94 15.02 1.64
CA GLU A 363 -2.80 14.56 2.75
C GLU A 363 -2.86 13.02 2.85
N PHE A 364 -2.92 12.33 1.73
CA PHE A 364 -2.93 10.87 1.69
C PHE A 364 -1.58 10.27 2.08
N TYR A 365 -0.50 10.68 1.39
CA TYR A 365 0.83 10.08 1.63
C TYR A 365 1.42 10.47 3.00
N GLU A 366 1.08 11.63 3.55
CA GLU A 366 1.53 12.06 4.89
C GLU A 366 0.92 11.23 6.03
N ARG A 367 -0.16 10.48 5.78
CA ARG A 367 -0.73 9.54 6.75
C ARG A 367 0.11 8.26 6.90
N ALA A 368 1.04 7.98 5.99
CA ALA A 368 2.07 6.97 6.19
C ALA A 368 3.03 7.38 7.30
N GLY A 369 3.60 6.40 7.97
CA GLY A 369 4.63 6.66 8.98
C GLY A 369 4.92 5.46 9.86
N TYR A 370 6.10 5.48 10.46
CA TYR A 370 6.51 4.61 11.54
C TYR A 370 6.33 5.39 12.85
N VAL A 371 5.51 4.89 13.76
CA VAL A 371 4.99 5.69 14.87
C VAL A 371 5.00 4.93 16.18
N GLU A 372 5.07 5.69 17.28
CA GLU A 372 4.64 5.25 18.58
C GLU A 372 3.17 5.64 18.77
N THR A 373 2.33 4.66 19.01
CA THR A 373 0.88 4.82 19.17
C THR A 373 0.56 5.43 20.53
N LEU A 374 -0.70 5.86 20.75
CA LEU A 374 -1.13 6.42 22.02
C LEU A 374 -0.92 5.47 23.22
N ASN A 375 -0.95 4.16 22.97
CA ASN A 375 -0.70 3.14 24.00
C ASN A 375 0.78 2.72 24.12
N GLY A 376 1.71 3.47 23.52
CA GLY A 376 3.15 3.24 23.62
C GLY A 376 3.69 2.08 22.77
N ARG A 377 2.90 1.50 21.87
CA ARG A 377 3.35 0.45 20.94
C ARG A 377 3.93 1.05 19.67
N GLU A 378 4.83 0.33 19.04
CA GLU A 378 5.27 0.66 17.69
C GLU A 378 4.26 0.12 16.67
N GLY A 379 3.97 0.90 15.65
CA GLY A 379 3.15 0.51 14.52
C GLY A 379 3.53 1.32 13.29
N SER A 380 3.14 0.84 12.11
CA SER A 380 3.44 1.57 10.88
C SER A 380 2.35 1.42 9.84
N VAL A 381 2.22 2.44 8.99
CA VAL A 381 1.45 2.40 7.75
C VAL A 381 2.39 2.74 6.61
N THR A 382 2.60 1.77 5.73
CA THR A 382 3.37 1.92 4.49
C THR A 382 2.38 2.07 3.33
N ILE A 383 2.58 3.06 2.46
CA ILE A 383 1.69 3.30 1.32
C ILE A 383 2.45 3.02 0.02
N ILE A 384 1.87 2.16 -0.80
CA ILE A 384 2.35 1.83 -2.14
C ILE A 384 1.22 2.17 -3.13
N GLY A 385 1.36 3.30 -3.82
CA GLY A 385 0.36 3.79 -4.76
C GLY A 385 0.73 3.47 -6.21
N ALA A 386 -0.14 2.77 -6.94
CA ALA A 386 0.00 2.63 -8.38
C ALA A 386 -0.46 3.91 -9.08
N VAL A 387 0.32 4.33 -10.06
CA VAL A 387 -0.01 5.47 -10.92
C VAL A 387 -0.09 4.97 -12.35
N SER A 388 -1.13 5.39 -13.08
CA SER A 388 -1.42 4.93 -14.44
C SER A 388 -1.33 6.09 -15.44
N PRO A 389 -0.12 6.60 -15.74
CA PRO A 389 0.04 7.71 -16.66
C PRO A 389 -0.38 7.31 -18.08
N GLN A 390 -1.14 8.16 -18.75
CA GLN A 390 -1.55 7.91 -20.13
C GLN A 390 -0.32 7.88 -21.04
N GLY A 391 -0.28 6.90 -21.96
CA GLY A 391 0.86 6.75 -22.87
C GLY A 391 2.19 6.36 -22.20
N SER A 392 2.24 6.13 -20.88
CA SER A 392 3.45 6.03 -20.06
C SER A 392 4.26 7.34 -20.00
N ASP A 393 3.57 8.46 -20.12
CA ASP A 393 4.18 9.78 -19.97
C ASP A 393 4.24 10.16 -18.49
N PHE A 394 5.43 10.09 -17.91
CA PHE A 394 5.66 10.44 -16.50
C PHE A 394 5.67 11.95 -16.24
N SER A 395 5.52 12.80 -17.26
CA SER A 395 5.39 14.25 -17.09
C SER A 395 3.97 14.70 -16.74
N GLU A 396 2.99 13.79 -16.79
CA GLU A 396 1.60 14.12 -16.47
C GLU A 396 1.42 14.55 -14.99
N PRO A 397 0.40 15.39 -14.68
CA PRO A 397 0.30 16.06 -13.37
C PRO A 397 0.22 15.12 -12.17
N VAL A 398 -0.49 13.98 -12.28
CA VAL A 398 -0.65 13.04 -11.15
C VAL A 398 0.68 12.40 -10.80
N THR A 399 1.43 11.92 -11.80
CA THR A 399 2.76 11.32 -11.61
C THR A 399 3.75 12.35 -11.05
N GLN A 400 3.79 13.56 -11.61
CA GLN A 400 4.71 14.60 -11.16
C GLN A 400 4.42 15.07 -9.74
N ASN A 401 3.16 15.21 -9.37
CA ASN A 401 2.80 15.57 -8.01
C ASN A 401 3.04 14.41 -7.04
N THR A 402 2.72 13.17 -7.41
CA THR A 402 3.02 12.00 -6.58
C THR A 402 4.51 11.89 -6.27
N LYS A 403 5.37 12.12 -7.27
CA LYS A 403 6.83 12.08 -7.14
C LYS A 403 7.37 13.04 -6.05
N ARG A 404 6.65 14.13 -5.74
CA ARG A 404 7.05 15.08 -4.70
C ARG A 404 6.81 14.57 -3.27
N PHE A 405 5.88 13.62 -3.10
CA PHE A 405 5.43 13.15 -1.78
C PHE A 405 5.89 11.74 -1.44
N VAL A 406 6.40 10.98 -2.43
CA VAL A 406 6.94 9.65 -2.21
C VAL A 406 8.45 9.69 -2.13
N ARG A 407 9.02 8.92 -1.22
CA ARG A 407 10.48 8.77 -1.10
C ARG A 407 11.01 7.56 -1.88
N CYS A 408 10.13 6.73 -2.41
CA CYS A 408 10.47 5.61 -3.26
C CYS A 408 9.63 5.62 -4.55
N PHE A 409 10.27 5.41 -5.70
CA PHE A 409 9.63 5.51 -7.00
C PHE A 409 10.09 4.36 -7.89
N TRP A 410 9.19 3.45 -8.22
CA TRP A 410 9.46 2.24 -9.01
C TRP A 410 8.85 2.35 -10.40
N ALA A 411 9.55 3.02 -11.28
CA ALA A 411 9.10 3.28 -12.65
C ALA A 411 9.05 1.98 -13.48
N LEU A 412 7.86 1.61 -13.94
CA LEU A 412 7.68 0.45 -14.81
C LEU A 412 7.91 0.85 -16.27
N ASP A 413 8.74 0.06 -16.95
CA ASP A 413 9.16 0.28 -18.34
C ASP A 413 8.50 -0.73 -19.28
N LYS A 414 7.88 -0.21 -20.35
CA LYS A 414 7.27 -1.03 -21.39
C LYS A 414 8.28 -1.92 -22.12
N ASN A 415 9.50 -1.41 -22.35
CA ASN A 415 10.54 -2.18 -23.06
C ASN A 415 10.97 -3.40 -22.26
N LEU A 416 11.12 -3.24 -20.94
CA LEU A 416 11.39 -4.37 -20.04
C LEU A 416 10.24 -5.36 -20.04
N ALA A 417 8.99 -4.89 -20.00
CA ALA A 417 7.82 -5.75 -20.05
C ALA A 417 7.72 -6.52 -21.38
N TYR A 418 7.98 -5.87 -22.52
CA TYR A 418 8.01 -6.53 -23.83
C TYR A 418 9.15 -7.54 -23.95
N ALA A 419 10.30 -7.26 -23.31
CA ALA A 419 11.40 -8.21 -23.20
C ALA A 419 11.13 -9.33 -22.18
N ARG A 420 9.94 -9.37 -21.57
CA ARG A 420 9.57 -10.31 -20.49
C ARG A 420 10.52 -10.27 -19.29
N HIS A 421 11.11 -9.12 -19.02
CA HIS A 421 11.89 -8.86 -17.83
C HIS A 421 10.95 -8.38 -16.71
N TYR A 422 10.67 -9.24 -15.74
CA TYR A 422 9.81 -8.92 -14.62
C TYR A 422 10.56 -9.09 -13.27
N PRO A 423 10.23 -8.25 -12.27
CA PRO A 423 9.40 -7.06 -12.38
C PRO A 423 9.99 -6.05 -13.37
N ALA A 424 9.12 -5.37 -14.15
CA ALA A 424 9.55 -4.46 -15.21
C ALA A 424 9.99 -3.08 -14.67
N ILE A 425 10.59 -3.06 -13.49
CA ILE A 425 11.05 -1.83 -12.82
C ILE A 425 12.37 -1.40 -13.44
N ASN A 426 12.38 -0.20 -14.02
CA ASN A 426 13.57 0.37 -14.62
C ASN A 426 14.45 1.01 -13.52
N TRP A 427 15.58 0.41 -13.22
CA TRP A 427 16.52 0.84 -12.18
C TRP A 427 17.16 2.20 -12.44
N ASN A 428 17.28 2.64 -13.69
CA ASN A 428 17.82 3.96 -14.04
C ASN A 428 16.81 5.10 -13.88
N MET A 429 15.51 4.80 -13.99
CA MET A 429 14.41 5.76 -13.84
C MET A 429 13.82 5.79 -12.45
N SER A 430 14.14 4.79 -11.65
CA SER A 430 13.63 4.58 -10.29
C SER A 430 14.60 5.08 -9.25
N TYR A 431 14.10 5.36 -8.05
CA TYR A 431 14.93 5.73 -6.90
C TYR A 431 14.31 5.28 -5.58
N SER A 432 15.14 5.20 -4.55
CA SER A 432 14.74 5.10 -3.16
C SER A 432 15.64 5.99 -2.31
N GLU A 433 15.02 6.84 -1.51
CA GLU A 433 15.71 7.69 -0.54
C GLU A 433 15.86 7.01 0.84
N TYR A 434 15.42 5.76 0.97
CA TYR A 434 15.52 5.01 2.24
C TYR A 434 16.83 4.26 2.42
N SER A 435 17.71 4.27 1.42
CA SER A 435 18.93 3.46 1.43
C SER A 435 19.84 3.74 2.62
N ASP A 436 19.99 5.01 2.98
CA ASP A 436 20.85 5.43 4.10
C ASP A 436 20.15 5.21 5.45
N ASP A 437 18.85 5.50 5.54
CA ASP A 437 18.05 5.28 6.75
C ASP A 437 18.02 3.80 7.19
N LEU A 438 18.13 2.89 6.22
CA LEU A 438 18.07 1.43 6.44
C LEU A 438 19.44 0.76 6.56
N ALA A 439 20.53 1.51 6.38
CA ALA A 439 21.89 0.93 6.38
C ALA A 439 22.24 0.23 7.68
N GLU A 440 21.88 0.80 8.83
CA GLU A 440 22.12 0.22 10.15
C GLU A 440 21.42 -1.14 10.29
N TYR A 441 20.15 -1.24 9.88
CA TYR A 441 19.41 -2.50 9.89
C TYR A 441 20.09 -3.59 9.06
N TYR A 442 20.51 -3.26 7.84
CA TYR A 442 21.18 -4.23 6.97
C TYR A 442 22.54 -4.66 7.53
N ASN A 443 23.30 -3.73 8.12
CA ASN A 443 24.59 -4.04 8.74
C ASN A 443 24.43 -4.99 9.92
N GLU A 444 23.43 -4.79 10.76
CA GLU A 444 23.17 -5.63 11.94
C GLU A 444 22.60 -7.02 11.59
N HIS A 445 21.66 -7.09 10.62
CA HIS A 445 20.87 -8.30 10.36
C HIS A 445 21.35 -9.12 9.16
N VAL A 446 22.05 -8.51 8.21
CA VAL A 446 22.52 -9.17 6.98
C VAL A 446 24.05 -9.16 6.86
N GLY A 447 24.68 -8.13 7.39
CA GLY A 447 26.14 -7.93 7.41
C GLY A 447 26.56 -6.66 6.68
N GLU A 448 27.67 -6.07 7.15
CA GLU A 448 28.21 -4.79 6.65
C GLU A 448 28.50 -4.76 5.13
N GLU A 449 28.74 -5.94 4.55
CA GLU A 449 29.04 -6.08 3.11
C GLU A 449 27.81 -5.84 2.22
N PHE A 450 26.59 -6.02 2.75
CA PHE A 450 25.36 -5.93 1.96
C PHE A 450 25.19 -4.55 1.30
N CYS A 451 25.37 -3.48 2.08
CA CYS A 451 25.26 -2.11 1.58
C CYS A 451 26.36 -1.78 0.56
N ARG A 452 27.57 -2.29 0.78
CA ARG A 452 28.70 -2.12 -0.15
C ARG A 452 28.41 -2.82 -1.48
N TYR A 453 27.97 -4.08 -1.45
CA TYR A 453 27.63 -4.83 -2.66
C TYR A 453 26.49 -4.18 -3.44
N ARG A 454 25.46 -3.72 -2.75
CA ARG A 454 24.37 -2.96 -3.35
C ARG A 454 24.86 -1.73 -4.09
N GLN A 455 25.71 -0.93 -3.47
CA GLN A 455 26.25 0.28 -4.08
C GLN A 455 27.09 -0.03 -5.32
N GLU A 456 27.91 -1.05 -5.26
CA GLU A 456 28.77 -1.46 -6.36
C GLU A 456 27.95 -1.97 -7.56
N ILE A 457 26.96 -2.83 -7.31
CA ILE A 457 26.02 -3.28 -8.36
C ILE A 457 25.27 -2.11 -9.00
N SER A 458 24.81 -1.15 -8.19
CA SER A 458 24.13 0.04 -8.70
C SER A 458 25.05 0.90 -9.56
N THR A 459 26.31 1.05 -9.17
CA THR A 459 27.33 1.76 -9.95
C THR A 459 27.56 1.08 -11.30
N LEU A 460 27.72 -0.24 -11.32
CA LEU A 460 27.91 -1.01 -12.57
C LEU A 460 26.73 -0.86 -13.54
N LEU A 461 25.49 -0.81 -13.02
CA LEU A 461 24.31 -0.59 -13.86
C LEU A 461 24.25 0.83 -14.45
N VAL A 462 24.70 1.84 -13.72
CA VAL A 462 24.81 3.22 -14.22
C VAL A 462 25.91 3.33 -15.27
N GLU A 463 27.06 2.72 -15.03
CA GLU A 463 28.18 2.69 -15.99
C GLU A 463 27.79 1.96 -17.28
N GLU A 464 27.11 0.82 -17.18
CA GLU A 464 26.57 0.12 -18.35
C GLU A 464 25.65 1.01 -19.18
N ASN A 465 24.73 1.73 -18.52
CA ASN A 465 23.82 2.63 -19.22
C ASN A 465 24.58 3.70 -20.03
N ASN A 466 25.63 4.27 -19.45
CA ASN A 466 26.48 5.25 -20.13
C ASN A 466 27.25 4.62 -21.30
N LEU A 467 27.78 3.41 -21.13
CA LEU A 467 28.46 2.67 -22.18
C LEU A 467 27.52 2.29 -23.32
N MET A 468 26.27 1.93 -23.02
CA MET A 468 25.30 1.59 -24.06
C MET A 468 24.93 2.78 -24.96
N GLU A 469 25.00 4.02 -24.49
CA GLU A 469 24.88 5.20 -25.35
C GLU A 469 26.06 5.30 -26.34
N ILE A 470 27.27 4.97 -25.89
CA ILE A 470 28.43 4.93 -26.75
C ILE A 470 28.33 3.78 -27.77
N VAL A 471 27.92 2.60 -27.32
CA VAL A 471 27.68 1.42 -28.16
C VAL A 471 26.70 1.68 -29.31
N LYS A 472 25.62 2.42 -29.05
CA LYS A 472 24.65 2.82 -30.08
C LYS A 472 25.28 3.65 -31.20
N LEU A 473 26.33 4.42 -30.91
CA LEU A 473 26.97 5.31 -31.86
C LEU A 473 28.11 4.64 -32.67
N ILE A 474 28.95 3.84 -32.00
CA ILE A 474 30.18 3.33 -32.58
C ILE A 474 30.27 1.79 -32.61
N GLY A 475 29.34 1.07 -32.04
CA GLY A 475 29.36 -0.39 -31.91
C GLY A 475 30.15 -0.89 -30.68
N ALA A 476 29.82 -2.10 -30.23
CA ALA A 476 30.45 -2.71 -29.05
C ALA A 476 31.88 -3.18 -29.27
N ASP A 477 32.26 -3.49 -30.53
CA ASP A 477 33.57 -4.08 -30.88
C ASP A 477 34.75 -3.13 -30.60
N VAL A 478 34.47 -1.82 -30.61
CA VAL A 478 35.49 -0.76 -30.43
C VAL A 478 35.83 -0.52 -28.96
N LEU A 479 35.01 -1.00 -28.04
CA LEU A 479 35.25 -0.78 -26.62
C LEU A 479 36.47 -1.54 -26.10
N PRO A 480 37.23 -0.98 -25.15
CA PRO A 480 38.25 -1.70 -24.39
C PRO A 480 37.67 -2.90 -23.63
N ASP A 481 38.49 -3.88 -23.30
CA ASP A 481 38.02 -5.13 -22.68
C ASP A 481 37.47 -4.93 -21.27
N ASP A 482 37.95 -3.97 -20.49
CA ASP A 482 37.41 -3.58 -19.20
C ASP A 482 35.97 -3.02 -19.31
N GLN A 483 35.68 -2.23 -20.35
CA GLN A 483 34.35 -1.73 -20.62
C GLN A 483 33.40 -2.81 -21.16
N LYS A 484 33.90 -3.73 -21.96
CA LYS A 484 33.12 -4.92 -22.38
C LYS A 484 32.79 -5.81 -21.19
N LEU A 485 33.69 -5.94 -20.22
CA LEU A 485 33.42 -6.65 -18.96
C LEU A 485 32.25 -6.04 -18.19
N ILE A 486 32.18 -4.71 -18.08
CA ILE A 486 31.05 -4.02 -17.42
C ILE A 486 29.74 -4.40 -18.10
N ILE A 487 29.67 -4.43 -19.42
CA ILE A 487 28.46 -4.82 -20.17
C ILE A 487 28.07 -6.26 -19.88
N GLU A 488 29.02 -7.20 -19.86
CA GLU A 488 28.75 -8.61 -19.55
C GLU A 488 28.31 -8.83 -18.10
N ILE A 489 28.95 -8.18 -17.14
CA ILE A 489 28.53 -8.23 -15.72
C ILE A 489 27.17 -7.59 -15.53
N ALA A 490 26.88 -6.46 -16.16
CA ALA A 490 25.57 -5.84 -16.11
C ALA A 490 24.47 -6.76 -16.71
N ARG A 491 24.79 -7.55 -17.75
CA ARG A 491 23.91 -8.60 -18.27
C ARG A 491 23.59 -9.65 -17.18
N VAL A 492 24.61 -10.09 -16.44
CA VAL A 492 24.42 -11.03 -15.32
C VAL A 492 23.57 -10.40 -14.23
N ILE A 493 23.81 -9.13 -13.88
CA ILE A 493 23.00 -8.42 -12.89
C ILE A 493 21.53 -8.33 -13.34
N ARG A 494 21.28 -7.88 -14.56
CA ARG A 494 19.92 -7.71 -15.10
C ARG A 494 19.15 -9.04 -15.17
N VAL A 495 19.75 -10.06 -15.81
CA VAL A 495 19.06 -11.32 -16.10
C VAL A 495 19.18 -12.32 -14.94
N GLY A 496 20.31 -12.36 -14.27
CA GLY A 496 20.58 -13.30 -13.17
C GLY A 496 20.07 -12.81 -11.81
N PHE A 497 20.11 -11.51 -11.56
CA PHE A 497 19.77 -10.94 -10.26
C PHE A 497 18.45 -10.14 -10.27
N LEU A 498 18.30 -9.13 -11.13
CA LEU A 498 17.12 -8.25 -11.12
C LEU A 498 15.87 -8.92 -11.69
N GLN A 499 16.01 -9.73 -12.75
CA GLN A 499 14.89 -10.48 -13.30
C GLN A 499 14.50 -11.62 -12.35
N GLN A 500 13.22 -11.66 -11.96
CA GLN A 500 12.70 -12.58 -10.96
C GLN A 500 11.42 -13.26 -11.47
N ASN A 501 11.31 -14.58 -11.27
CA ASN A 501 10.17 -15.37 -11.71
C ASN A 501 9.18 -15.56 -10.56
N ALA A 502 8.02 -14.91 -10.65
CA ALA A 502 6.97 -14.98 -9.65
C ALA A 502 6.35 -16.38 -9.47
N PHE A 503 6.54 -17.29 -10.44
CA PHE A 503 5.96 -18.64 -10.43
C PHE A 503 6.94 -19.74 -10.02
N HIS A 504 8.23 -19.40 -9.85
CA HIS A 504 9.21 -20.39 -9.41
C HIS A 504 9.38 -20.37 -7.89
N LYS A 505 9.30 -21.54 -7.24
CA LYS A 505 9.29 -21.67 -5.77
C LYS A 505 10.47 -20.98 -5.04
N ASP A 506 11.68 -21.04 -5.62
CA ASP A 506 12.90 -20.49 -5.03
C ASP A 506 13.25 -19.09 -5.58
N ASP A 507 12.41 -18.53 -6.45
CA ASP A 507 12.63 -17.22 -7.08
C ASP A 507 11.48 -16.24 -6.84
N THR A 508 10.27 -16.72 -6.49
CA THR A 508 9.11 -15.84 -6.20
C THR A 508 9.34 -15.00 -4.94
N PHE A 509 10.04 -15.55 -3.95
CA PHE A 509 10.55 -14.87 -2.76
C PHE A 509 11.99 -15.27 -2.53
N VAL A 510 12.88 -14.30 -2.40
CA VAL A 510 14.30 -14.55 -2.16
C VAL A 510 14.73 -13.93 -0.83
N PRO A 511 15.20 -14.73 0.15
CA PRO A 511 15.67 -14.22 1.43
C PRO A 511 16.86 -13.25 1.27
N LEU A 512 16.97 -12.26 2.13
CA LEU A 512 18.05 -11.26 2.10
C LEU A 512 19.46 -11.90 2.10
N GLU A 513 19.62 -12.99 2.84
CA GLU A 513 20.90 -13.71 2.89
C GLU A 513 21.27 -14.28 1.52
N LYS A 514 20.33 -14.90 0.80
CA LYS A 514 20.57 -15.35 -0.58
C LYS A 514 20.85 -14.18 -1.50
N GLN A 515 20.13 -13.07 -1.36
CA GLN A 515 20.37 -11.87 -2.15
C GLN A 515 21.81 -11.36 -1.96
N LYS A 516 22.31 -11.34 -0.71
CA LYS A 516 23.71 -10.99 -0.40
C LYS A 516 24.71 -11.90 -1.08
N LEU A 517 24.50 -13.22 -0.99
CA LEU A 517 25.41 -14.22 -1.59
C LEU A 517 25.40 -14.16 -3.11
N MET A 518 24.25 -13.88 -3.73
CA MET A 518 24.16 -13.66 -5.18
C MET A 518 24.96 -12.43 -5.61
N MET A 519 24.82 -11.29 -4.90
CA MET A 519 25.61 -10.09 -5.17
C MET A 519 27.11 -10.37 -5.00
N LYS A 520 27.51 -11.08 -3.94
CA LYS A 520 28.88 -11.48 -3.70
C LYS A 520 29.45 -12.31 -4.85
N ALA A 521 28.70 -13.29 -5.36
CA ALA A 521 29.14 -14.12 -6.49
C ALA A 521 29.38 -13.31 -7.77
N ILE A 522 28.49 -12.39 -8.08
CA ILE A 522 28.61 -11.50 -9.24
C ILE A 522 29.83 -10.60 -9.11
N LEU A 523 30.00 -9.95 -7.95
CA LEU A 523 31.12 -9.04 -7.71
C LEU A 523 32.46 -9.78 -7.64
N LEU A 524 32.49 -11.01 -7.12
CA LEU A 524 33.68 -11.85 -7.12
C LEU A 524 34.13 -12.15 -8.56
N LEU A 525 33.21 -12.52 -9.45
CA LEU A 525 33.50 -12.72 -10.87
C LEU A 525 33.99 -11.43 -11.50
N TYR A 526 33.36 -10.29 -11.22
CA TYR A 526 33.75 -8.98 -11.75
C TYR A 526 35.19 -8.62 -11.38
N HIS A 527 35.53 -8.67 -10.08
CA HIS A 527 36.87 -8.29 -9.59
C HIS A 527 37.96 -9.21 -10.12
N ASN A 528 37.73 -10.53 -10.13
CA ASN A 528 38.71 -11.49 -10.66
C ASN A 528 38.89 -11.29 -12.17
N SER A 529 37.81 -11.06 -12.92
CA SER A 529 37.87 -10.79 -14.35
C SER A 529 38.60 -9.48 -14.66
N LEU A 530 38.32 -8.42 -13.89
CA LEU A 530 39.00 -7.12 -14.06
C LEU A 530 40.51 -7.22 -13.79
N ASN A 531 40.89 -7.94 -12.73
CA ASN A 531 42.31 -8.20 -12.44
C ASN A 531 43.01 -8.98 -13.57
N ALA A 532 42.36 -10.00 -14.12
CA ALA A 532 42.90 -10.78 -15.26
C ALA A 532 43.04 -9.91 -16.52
N ILE A 533 42.07 -9.04 -16.82
CA ILE A 533 42.16 -8.09 -17.96
C ILE A 533 43.29 -7.11 -17.74
N ASN A 534 43.44 -6.55 -16.53
CA ASN A 534 44.57 -5.67 -16.20
C ASN A 534 45.94 -6.40 -16.30
N GLY A 535 45.95 -7.71 -16.10
CA GLY A 535 47.11 -8.59 -16.36
C GLY A 535 47.34 -8.91 -17.85
N GLY A 536 46.50 -8.41 -18.75
CA GLY A 536 46.63 -8.58 -20.20
C GLY A 536 45.85 -9.76 -20.81
N LYS A 537 44.94 -10.40 -20.02
CA LYS A 537 44.10 -11.48 -20.51
C LYS A 537 42.90 -10.91 -21.29
N PRO A 538 42.61 -11.38 -22.51
CA PRO A 538 41.48 -10.85 -23.28
C PRO A 538 40.15 -11.29 -22.70
N ILE A 539 39.11 -10.43 -22.77
CA ILE A 539 37.74 -10.69 -22.26
C ILE A 539 37.14 -11.95 -22.92
N SER A 540 37.44 -12.23 -24.19
CA SER A 540 36.93 -13.40 -24.91
C SER A 540 37.33 -14.73 -24.26
N GLU A 541 38.54 -14.81 -23.70
CA GLU A 541 39.01 -15.97 -22.95
C GLU A 541 38.25 -16.13 -21.64
N ILE A 542 38.06 -15.04 -20.91
CA ILE A 542 37.29 -15.04 -19.65
C ILE A 542 35.82 -15.46 -19.86
N ILE A 543 35.19 -14.98 -20.95
CA ILE A 543 33.84 -15.40 -21.34
C ILE A 543 33.78 -16.91 -21.61
N SER A 544 34.84 -17.48 -22.23
CA SER A 544 34.91 -18.91 -22.54
C SER A 544 34.87 -19.81 -21.29
N TYR A 545 35.15 -19.30 -20.10
CA TYR A 545 35.06 -20.06 -18.84
C TYR A 545 33.60 -20.41 -18.47
N GLY A 546 32.61 -19.73 -19.06
CA GLY A 546 31.19 -20.01 -18.89
C GLY A 546 30.58 -19.54 -17.55
N PHE A 547 31.32 -18.78 -16.74
CA PHE A 547 30.84 -18.32 -15.43
C PHE A 547 29.69 -17.31 -15.53
N PHE A 548 29.67 -16.45 -16.53
CA PHE A 548 28.59 -15.47 -16.72
C PHE A 548 27.24 -16.16 -16.86
N ASP A 549 27.14 -17.18 -17.72
CA ASP A 549 25.90 -17.93 -17.92
C ASP A 549 25.56 -18.82 -16.73
N LYS A 550 26.56 -19.32 -16.00
CA LYS A 550 26.34 -20.07 -14.76
C LYS A 550 25.75 -19.20 -13.66
N LEU A 551 26.25 -17.98 -13.48
CA LEU A 551 25.69 -17.03 -12.49
C LEU A 551 24.29 -16.56 -12.85
N ILE A 552 23.92 -16.48 -14.13
CA ILE A 552 22.54 -16.18 -14.54
C ILE A 552 21.57 -17.26 -14.04
N LYS A 553 22.00 -18.52 -13.97
CA LYS A 553 21.17 -19.66 -13.56
C LYS A 553 21.15 -19.90 -12.04
N MET A 554 22.08 -19.31 -11.27
CA MET A 554 22.21 -19.54 -9.82
C MET A 554 20.89 -19.28 -9.05
N LYS A 555 20.02 -18.39 -9.55
CA LYS A 555 18.73 -18.10 -8.95
C LYS A 555 17.80 -19.31 -8.89
N TYR A 556 17.96 -20.26 -9.82
CA TYR A 556 17.21 -21.51 -9.90
C TYR A 556 18.01 -22.71 -9.37
N ASP A 557 19.32 -22.72 -9.62
CA ASP A 557 20.20 -23.84 -9.29
C ASP A 557 20.44 -23.95 -7.79
N ILE A 558 20.38 -22.83 -7.07
CA ILE A 558 20.58 -22.80 -5.60
C ILE A 558 19.22 -22.56 -4.91
N PRO A 559 18.66 -23.57 -4.23
CA PRO A 559 17.44 -23.42 -3.43
C PRO A 559 17.63 -22.45 -2.26
N ASN A 560 16.50 -21.86 -1.77
CA ASN A 560 16.54 -20.91 -0.67
C ASN A 560 16.97 -21.52 0.67
N ASP A 561 16.89 -22.82 0.82
CA ASP A 561 17.25 -23.61 2.01
C ASP A 561 18.65 -24.27 1.94
N LYS A 562 19.41 -24.04 0.84
CA LYS A 562 20.73 -24.64 0.60
C LYS A 562 21.77 -23.61 0.21
N LEU A 563 21.90 -22.58 1.03
CA LEU A 563 22.78 -21.45 0.73
C LEU A 563 24.26 -21.80 0.78
N GLU A 564 24.66 -22.88 1.43
CA GLU A 564 26.01 -23.45 1.42
C GLU A 564 26.51 -23.82 0.01
N MET A 565 25.61 -24.04 -0.94
CA MET A 565 25.99 -24.28 -2.34
C MET A 565 26.67 -23.08 -3.00
N PHE A 566 26.55 -21.87 -2.44
CA PHE A 566 27.30 -20.71 -2.93
C PHE A 566 28.82 -20.87 -2.73
N ASP A 567 29.27 -21.62 -1.72
CA ASP A 567 30.70 -21.86 -1.49
C ASP A 567 31.34 -22.57 -2.68
N GLU A 568 30.64 -23.51 -3.30
CA GLU A 568 31.11 -24.20 -4.52
C GLU A 568 31.29 -23.19 -5.68
N TYR A 569 30.42 -22.19 -5.79
CA TYR A 569 30.53 -21.14 -6.80
C TYR A 569 31.74 -20.24 -6.53
N PHE A 570 31.96 -19.85 -5.26
CA PHE A 570 33.10 -19.03 -4.87
C PHE A 570 34.41 -19.75 -5.10
N ASP A 571 34.52 -21.01 -4.70
CA ASP A 571 35.72 -21.83 -4.86
C ASP A 571 36.04 -22.06 -6.35
N MET A 572 35.04 -22.34 -7.16
CA MET A 572 35.17 -22.56 -8.59
C MET A 572 35.68 -21.30 -9.31
N ILE A 573 35.13 -20.11 -8.98
CA ILE A 573 35.61 -18.85 -9.56
C ILE A 573 37.03 -18.58 -9.11
N ASN A 574 37.33 -18.65 -7.81
CA ASN A 574 38.65 -18.36 -7.26
C ASN A 574 39.71 -19.31 -7.79
N SER A 575 39.45 -20.61 -7.84
CA SER A 575 40.41 -21.61 -8.34
C SER A 575 40.78 -21.35 -9.80
N LYS A 576 39.80 -21.04 -10.64
CA LYS A 576 40.04 -20.79 -12.06
C LYS A 576 40.95 -19.59 -12.32
N PHE A 577 40.73 -18.51 -11.56
CA PHE A 577 41.55 -17.29 -11.69
C PHE A 577 42.84 -17.33 -10.87
N ALA A 578 43.02 -18.30 -9.96
CA ALA A 578 44.29 -18.54 -9.27
C ALA A 578 45.30 -19.35 -10.14
N ASP A 579 44.79 -20.20 -11.05
CA ASP A 579 45.59 -20.97 -12.01
C ASP A 579 46.05 -20.13 -13.21
N ASP A 580 45.51 -18.94 -13.34
CA ASP A 580 45.75 -17.98 -14.42
C ASP A 580 46.73 -16.88 -14.02
#